data_8740502e88577d006a20c7441ecc349d
#
_entry.id   8740502e88577d006a20c7441ecc349d
#
_cell.length_a   1.000
_cell.length_b   1.000
_cell.length_c   1.000
_cell.angle_alpha   90.00
_cell.angle_beta   90.00
_cell.angle_gamma   90.00
#
_symmetry.space_group_name_H-M   'P 1'
#
loop_
_entity.id
_entity.type
_entity.pdbx_description
1 polymer ?
#
loop_
_entity_poly.entity_id
_entity_poly.type
_entity_poly.pdbx_seq_one_letter_code
_entity_poly.pdbx_strand_id
1 'polypeptide(L)'
;MNNKSFINSNSEKGINMNKITVIGSGSVGSTIAYTLTIAGLASEIVMIDINGDKALGEALDIRQGTPFGHPCTIQAGNYADAEGSDIVVITSGIARKEGQSRLDLAQVNIDVLKSITPEIIRYAPDATYVIVSNPVDVLTYAFCKYSGLPEQRIIGSGTILDTARLRSRISEYYSVNQQNVHAYVLGEHGDSSFVPWSIANISNVPVEDYRNSLLNTERDFPDLSKDEVEEYVRKSGAKVIQRKGATFYAVSMSVCHICKCLLSGIDTTLTVSTMLHGEYGISDVCLSLLNIVGKEGAHSKVMLPLNEGELKALRYSADSLKNVINSVKL
;
A
#
# COMPACT_ATOMS: atom_id res chain seq x y z
N MET A 1 -0.81 -56.92 9.43
CA MET A 1 -0.65 -57.07 7.98
C MET A 1 -1.57 -56.05 7.32
N ASN A 2 -1.05 -55.00 6.85
CA ASN A 2 -1.28 -54.30 5.59
C ASN A 2 -0.59 -52.93 5.64
N ASN A 3 0.65 -52.95 5.20
CA ASN A 3 1.33 -51.77 4.68
C ASN A 3 0.57 -51.28 3.46
N LYS A 4 -0.01 -50.06 3.49
CA LYS A 4 -0.34 -49.31 2.29
C LYS A 4 0.31 -47.96 2.39
N SER A 5 1.47 -47.88 1.78
CA SER A 5 2.00 -46.86 0.90
C SER A 5 1.61 -45.41 1.19
N PHE A 6 2.46 -44.73 1.95
CA PHE A 6 2.69 -43.30 1.83
C PHE A 6 3.67 -43.08 0.67
N ILE A 7 3.19 -43.06 -0.55
CA ILE A 7 3.97 -42.59 -1.71
C ILE A 7 2.99 -41.95 -2.67
N ASN A 8 3.36 -40.72 -3.03
CA ASN A 8 2.91 -39.89 -4.14
C ASN A 8 1.69 -38.98 -3.91
N SER A 9 1.98 -37.79 -3.49
CA SER A 9 1.60 -36.60 -4.26
C SER A 9 2.80 -35.66 -4.29
N ASN A 10 3.78 -35.95 -5.14
CA ASN A 10 4.58 -34.87 -5.75
C ASN A 10 3.60 -34.08 -6.59
N SER A 11 2.94 -33.09 -5.99
CA SER A 11 2.44 -31.96 -6.74
C SER A 11 3.70 -31.34 -7.36
N GLU A 12 3.83 -31.49 -8.67
CA GLU A 12 4.65 -30.61 -9.48
C GLU A 12 4.37 -29.22 -8.96
N LYS A 13 5.35 -28.59 -8.32
CA LYS A 13 5.34 -27.14 -8.08
C LYS A 13 5.44 -26.55 -9.47
N GLY A 14 4.30 -26.41 -10.13
CA GLY A 14 4.17 -25.57 -11.30
C GLY A 14 4.73 -24.22 -10.93
N ILE A 15 5.58 -23.68 -11.77
CA ILE A 15 6.07 -22.31 -11.67
C ILE A 15 4.80 -21.49 -11.53
N ASN A 16 4.59 -20.86 -10.37
CA ASN A 16 3.44 -20.01 -10.13
C ASN A 16 3.61 -18.81 -11.08
N MET A 17 2.89 -18.85 -12.19
CA MET A 17 2.97 -17.81 -13.23
C MET A 17 2.06 -16.66 -12.81
N ASN A 18 2.54 -15.83 -11.89
CA ASN A 18 1.81 -14.65 -11.46
C ASN A 18 1.92 -13.55 -12.51
N LYS A 19 0.79 -12.98 -12.90
CA LYS A 19 0.71 -11.83 -13.80
C LYS A 19 0.28 -10.58 -13.03
N ILE A 20 1.05 -9.50 -13.20
CA ILE A 20 0.74 -8.21 -12.57
C ILE A 20 0.65 -7.14 -13.66
N THR A 21 -0.47 -6.41 -13.67
CA THR A 21 -0.63 -5.24 -14.54
C THR A 21 -0.41 -3.96 -13.75
N VAL A 22 0.40 -3.05 -14.27
CA VAL A 22 0.64 -1.72 -13.69
C VAL A 22 0.08 -0.66 -14.64
N ILE A 23 -0.93 0.08 -14.16
CA ILE A 23 -1.55 1.17 -14.92
C ILE A 23 -0.97 2.51 -14.46
N GLY A 24 -0.31 3.20 -15.39
CA GLY A 24 0.49 4.39 -15.16
C GLY A 24 1.98 4.07 -15.15
N SER A 25 2.71 4.50 -16.20
CA SER A 25 4.17 4.29 -16.35
C SER A 25 4.95 5.55 -15.96
N GLY A 26 4.44 6.29 -14.96
CA GLY A 26 5.17 7.39 -14.32
C GLY A 26 6.28 6.87 -13.41
N SER A 27 6.98 7.77 -12.70
CA SER A 27 8.08 7.39 -11.79
C SER A 27 7.68 6.35 -10.75
N VAL A 28 6.43 6.36 -10.27
CA VAL A 28 5.94 5.37 -9.30
C VAL A 28 5.70 4.03 -9.99
N GLY A 29 4.94 4.01 -11.09
CA GLY A 29 4.56 2.75 -11.75
C GLY A 29 5.77 2.03 -12.36
N SER A 30 6.68 2.73 -13.02
CA SER A 30 7.90 2.11 -13.55
C SER A 30 8.80 1.58 -12.44
N THR A 31 8.93 2.31 -11.31
CA THR A 31 9.69 1.81 -10.16
C THR A 31 9.00 0.61 -9.49
N ILE A 32 7.65 0.55 -9.47
CA ILE A 32 6.93 -0.64 -8.99
C ILE A 32 7.23 -1.83 -9.91
N ALA A 33 7.10 -1.68 -11.22
CA ALA A 33 7.41 -2.75 -12.17
C ALA A 33 8.86 -3.25 -12.01
N TYR A 34 9.81 -2.33 -11.90
CA TYR A 34 11.21 -2.66 -11.61
C TYR A 34 11.38 -3.40 -10.28
N THR A 35 10.74 -2.92 -9.20
CA THR A 35 10.84 -3.54 -7.88
C THR A 35 10.23 -4.96 -7.86
N LEU A 36 9.10 -5.16 -8.53
CA LEU A 36 8.46 -6.48 -8.70
C LEU A 36 9.38 -7.45 -9.45
N THR A 37 10.08 -6.95 -10.50
CA THR A 37 11.04 -7.73 -11.28
C THR A 37 12.23 -8.16 -10.42
N ILE A 38 12.84 -7.23 -9.67
CA ILE A 38 13.95 -7.54 -8.75
C ILE A 38 13.54 -8.53 -7.66
N ALA A 39 12.31 -8.38 -7.14
CA ALA A 39 11.78 -9.27 -6.10
C ALA A 39 11.35 -10.66 -6.63
N GLY A 40 11.28 -10.85 -7.95
CA GLY A 40 10.86 -12.11 -8.58
C GLY A 40 9.41 -12.50 -8.27
N LEU A 41 8.52 -11.51 -8.11
CA LEU A 41 7.14 -11.75 -7.69
C LEU A 41 6.18 -12.05 -8.85
N ALA A 42 6.54 -11.66 -10.07
CA ALA A 42 5.75 -11.88 -11.26
C ALA A 42 6.55 -12.57 -12.35
N SER A 43 5.94 -13.47 -13.08
CA SER A 43 6.45 -14.06 -14.30
C SER A 43 6.08 -13.21 -15.53
N GLU A 44 5.03 -12.39 -15.40
CA GLU A 44 4.58 -11.46 -16.42
C GLU A 44 4.18 -10.12 -15.81
N ILE A 45 4.69 -9.02 -16.37
CA ILE A 45 4.29 -7.66 -16.01
C ILE A 45 3.83 -6.93 -17.26
N VAL A 46 2.60 -6.42 -17.23
CA VAL A 46 2.05 -5.56 -18.28
C VAL A 46 2.03 -4.12 -17.79
N MET A 47 2.63 -3.22 -18.56
CA MET A 47 2.66 -1.78 -18.26
C MET A 47 1.72 -1.05 -19.22
N ILE A 48 0.75 -0.32 -18.65
CA ILE A 48 -0.25 0.43 -19.43
C ILE A 48 -0.13 1.92 -19.07
N ASP A 49 -0.05 2.76 -20.08
CA ASP A 49 -0.07 4.22 -19.91
C ASP A 49 -0.80 4.85 -21.10
N ILE A 50 -1.42 6.02 -20.87
CA ILE A 50 -2.00 6.83 -21.95
C ILE A 50 -0.92 7.24 -22.99
N ASN A 51 0.32 7.39 -22.54
CA ASN A 51 1.50 7.55 -23.37
C ASN A 51 2.15 6.16 -23.60
N GLY A 52 1.70 5.46 -24.64
CA GLY A 52 2.18 4.12 -24.98
C GLY A 52 3.68 4.06 -25.27
N ASP A 53 4.25 5.10 -25.88
CA ASP A 53 5.69 5.16 -26.15
C ASP A 53 6.50 5.20 -24.85
N LYS A 54 6.00 5.94 -23.85
CA LYS A 54 6.62 5.95 -22.53
C LYS A 54 6.54 4.59 -21.87
N ALA A 55 5.35 3.96 -21.87
CA ALA A 55 5.19 2.61 -21.31
C ALA A 55 6.13 1.62 -22.00
N LEU A 56 6.28 1.71 -23.33
CA LEU A 56 7.20 0.86 -24.08
C LEU A 56 8.67 1.10 -23.68
N GLY A 57 9.08 2.36 -23.55
CA GLY A 57 10.44 2.71 -23.13
C GLY A 57 10.79 2.14 -21.75
N GLU A 58 9.91 2.34 -20.76
CA GLU A 58 10.09 1.82 -19.40
C GLU A 58 10.11 0.26 -19.39
N ALA A 59 9.19 -0.37 -20.12
CA ALA A 59 9.13 -1.83 -20.22
C ALA A 59 10.39 -2.41 -20.88
N LEU A 60 10.91 -1.76 -21.93
CA LEU A 60 12.13 -2.17 -22.61
C LEU A 60 13.36 -2.08 -21.70
N ASP A 61 13.51 -0.98 -20.98
CA ASP A 61 14.65 -0.76 -20.08
C ASP A 61 14.66 -1.80 -18.95
N ILE A 62 13.52 -2.01 -18.28
CA ILE A 62 13.41 -3.02 -17.22
C ILE A 62 13.67 -4.43 -17.78
N ARG A 63 13.09 -4.77 -18.95
CA ARG A 63 13.24 -6.07 -19.59
C ARG A 63 14.69 -6.41 -19.92
N GLN A 64 15.48 -5.42 -20.34
CA GLN A 64 16.90 -5.61 -20.67
C GLN A 64 17.73 -5.98 -19.43
N GLY A 65 17.23 -5.70 -18.23
CA GLY A 65 17.85 -6.11 -16.96
C GLY A 65 17.49 -7.52 -16.49
N THR A 66 16.43 -8.16 -17.04
CA THR A 66 15.97 -9.48 -16.55
C THR A 66 17.01 -10.62 -16.65
N PRO A 67 17.97 -10.63 -17.61
CA PRO A 67 19.01 -11.64 -17.65
C PRO A 67 19.92 -11.67 -16.40
N PHE A 68 19.93 -10.60 -15.62
CA PHE A 68 20.71 -10.49 -14.38
C PHE A 68 19.91 -10.80 -13.12
N GLY A 69 18.63 -11.15 -13.24
CA GLY A 69 17.72 -11.37 -12.13
C GLY A 69 16.79 -12.55 -12.35
N HIS A 70 15.55 -12.40 -11.86
CA HIS A 70 14.52 -13.42 -12.01
C HIS A 70 13.91 -13.36 -13.43
N PRO A 71 13.62 -14.51 -14.08
CA PRO A 71 12.93 -14.54 -15.36
C PRO A 71 11.55 -13.88 -15.24
N CYS A 72 11.31 -12.86 -16.07
CA CYS A 72 10.05 -12.13 -16.11
C CYS A 72 9.83 -11.59 -17.53
N THR A 73 8.64 -11.81 -18.08
CA THR A 73 8.19 -11.15 -19.29
C THR A 73 7.63 -9.78 -18.96
N ILE A 74 8.21 -8.73 -19.53
CA ILE A 74 7.78 -7.36 -19.30
C ILE A 74 7.43 -6.72 -20.63
N GLN A 75 6.23 -6.19 -20.74
CA GLN A 75 5.73 -5.58 -21.97
C GLN A 75 4.89 -4.35 -21.70
N ALA A 76 4.91 -3.40 -22.62
CA ALA A 76 3.86 -2.39 -22.70
C ALA A 76 2.65 -3.01 -23.39
N GLY A 77 1.46 -2.64 -22.94
CA GLY A 77 0.21 -3.17 -23.48
C GLY A 77 -0.95 -2.19 -23.36
N ASN A 78 -2.12 -2.68 -23.73
CA ASN A 78 -3.40 -2.03 -23.54
C ASN A 78 -4.24 -2.80 -22.52
N TYR A 79 -5.48 -2.37 -22.26
CA TYR A 79 -6.33 -3.01 -21.25
C TYR A 79 -6.63 -4.49 -21.55
N ALA A 80 -6.71 -4.90 -22.82
CA ALA A 80 -6.93 -6.30 -23.17
C ALA A 80 -5.75 -7.19 -22.77
N ASP A 81 -4.53 -6.65 -22.78
CA ASP A 81 -3.34 -7.38 -22.33
C ASP A 81 -3.32 -7.62 -20.81
N ALA A 82 -4.22 -7.01 -20.05
CA ALA A 82 -4.38 -7.27 -18.61
C ALA A 82 -5.17 -8.56 -18.31
N GLU A 83 -5.73 -9.22 -19.30
CA GLU A 83 -6.46 -10.47 -19.10
C GLU A 83 -5.61 -11.50 -18.36
N GLY A 84 -6.21 -12.15 -17.35
CA GLY A 84 -5.54 -13.12 -16.49
C GLY A 84 -4.59 -12.53 -15.45
N SER A 85 -4.62 -11.22 -15.21
CA SER A 85 -3.83 -10.62 -14.12
C SER A 85 -4.35 -11.07 -12.76
N ASP A 86 -3.42 -11.49 -11.89
CA ASP A 86 -3.71 -11.74 -10.46
C ASP A 86 -3.86 -10.43 -9.68
N ILE A 87 -3.04 -9.43 -10.05
CA ILE A 87 -3.03 -8.12 -9.40
C ILE A 87 -3.00 -7.02 -10.45
N VAL A 88 -3.80 -5.99 -10.25
CA VAL A 88 -3.75 -4.74 -11.01
C VAL A 88 -3.37 -3.60 -10.06
N VAL A 89 -2.26 -2.92 -10.36
CA VAL A 89 -1.77 -1.77 -9.59
C VAL A 89 -2.11 -0.50 -10.33
N ILE A 90 -2.89 0.41 -9.72
CA ILE A 90 -3.29 1.67 -10.32
C ILE A 90 -2.44 2.81 -9.74
N THR A 91 -1.54 3.33 -10.57
CA THR A 91 -0.69 4.48 -10.25
C THR A 91 -0.98 5.69 -11.13
N SER A 92 -1.98 5.58 -12.01
CA SER A 92 -2.40 6.63 -12.91
C SER A 92 -3.01 7.79 -12.14
N GLY A 93 -2.61 8.98 -12.49
CA GLY A 93 -3.10 10.21 -11.87
C GLY A 93 -2.14 11.37 -12.11
N ILE A 94 -2.60 12.56 -11.79
CA ILE A 94 -1.81 13.78 -11.92
C ILE A 94 -1.21 14.11 -10.55
N ALA A 95 0.09 14.46 -10.53
CA ALA A 95 0.71 14.98 -9.33
C ALA A 95 0.19 16.40 -9.04
N ARG A 96 0.10 16.76 -7.75
CA ARG A 96 -0.34 18.08 -7.32
C ARG A 96 0.58 19.15 -7.90
N LYS A 97 -0.02 20.14 -8.55
CA LYS A 97 0.67 21.32 -9.07
C LYS A 97 0.69 22.43 -8.02
N GLU A 98 1.64 23.34 -8.14
CA GLU A 98 1.69 24.55 -7.31
C GLU A 98 0.40 25.36 -7.50
N GLY A 99 -0.20 25.83 -6.39
CA GLY A 99 -1.47 26.54 -6.40
C GLY A 99 -2.74 25.69 -6.53
N GLN A 100 -2.63 24.40 -6.82
CA GLN A 100 -3.79 23.49 -6.92
C GLN A 100 -4.30 23.11 -5.54
N SER A 101 -5.62 23.20 -5.32
CA SER A 101 -6.24 22.73 -4.08
C SER A 101 -6.22 21.19 -3.98
N ARG A 102 -6.41 20.64 -2.77
CA ARG A 102 -6.57 19.19 -2.59
C ARG A 102 -7.84 18.67 -3.26
N LEU A 103 -8.92 19.47 -3.25
CA LEU A 103 -10.19 19.10 -3.88
C LEU A 103 -10.08 19.04 -5.39
N ASP A 104 -9.41 20.02 -6.02
CA ASP A 104 -9.17 20.00 -7.47
C ASP A 104 -8.37 18.76 -7.88
N LEU A 105 -7.33 18.42 -7.11
CA LEU A 105 -6.55 17.21 -7.36
C LEU A 105 -7.41 15.95 -7.23
N ALA A 106 -8.23 15.87 -6.18
CA ALA A 106 -9.12 14.74 -5.96
C ALA A 106 -10.09 14.56 -7.14
N GLN A 107 -10.74 15.64 -7.59
CA GLN A 107 -11.68 15.55 -8.71
C GLN A 107 -11.01 15.08 -9.99
N VAL A 108 -9.87 15.66 -10.36
CA VAL A 108 -9.16 15.26 -11.58
C VAL A 108 -8.76 13.79 -11.53
N ASN A 109 -8.25 13.31 -10.39
CA ASN A 109 -7.82 11.92 -10.29
C ASN A 109 -9.01 10.95 -10.18
N ILE A 110 -10.16 11.36 -9.65
CA ILE A 110 -11.41 10.61 -9.75
C ILE A 110 -11.85 10.48 -11.20
N ASP A 111 -11.79 11.55 -11.99
CA ASP A 111 -12.18 11.53 -13.40
C ASP A 111 -11.25 10.60 -14.22
N VAL A 112 -9.94 10.60 -13.92
CA VAL A 112 -9.00 9.62 -14.49
C VAL A 112 -9.40 8.20 -14.11
N LEU A 113 -9.69 7.96 -12.83
CA LEU A 113 -10.08 6.64 -12.33
C LEU A 113 -11.40 6.15 -12.97
N LYS A 114 -12.39 7.05 -13.15
CA LYS A 114 -13.64 6.76 -13.85
C LYS A 114 -13.41 6.28 -15.28
N SER A 115 -12.45 6.85 -15.98
CA SER A 115 -12.13 6.46 -17.36
C SER A 115 -11.42 5.10 -17.43
N ILE A 116 -10.64 4.75 -16.41
CA ILE A 116 -9.87 3.49 -16.34
C ILE A 116 -10.75 2.33 -15.90
N THR A 117 -11.61 2.56 -14.90
CA THR A 117 -12.34 1.49 -14.21
C THR A 117 -13.13 0.57 -15.14
N PRO A 118 -14.03 1.04 -16.03
CA PRO A 118 -14.81 0.16 -16.89
C PRO A 118 -13.95 -0.65 -17.87
N GLU A 119 -12.84 -0.06 -18.32
CA GLU A 119 -11.95 -0.72 -19.27
C GLU A 119 -11.17 -1.85 -18.59
N ILE A 120 -10.60 -1.60 -17.42
CA ILE A 120 -9.75 -2.60 -16.77
C ILE A 120 -10.55 -3.75 -16.15
N ILE A 121 -11.72 -3.49 -15.56
CA ILE A 121 -12.54 -4.56 -14.96
C ILE A 121 -13.11 -5.50 -16.01
N ARG A 122 -13.29 -5.02 -17.26
CA ARG A 122 -13.74 -5.85 -18.37
C ARG A 122 -12.76 -6.99 -18.68
N TYR A 123 -11.46 -6.74 -18.56
CA TYR A 123 -10.40 -7.70 -18.91
C TYR A 123 -9.79 -8.41 -17.70
N ALA A 124 -9.82 -7.79 -16.53
CA ALA A 124 -9.26 -8.35 -15.31
C ALA A 124 -10.28 -8.39 -14.14
N PRO A 125 -11.49 -8.98 -14.33
CA PRO A 125 -12.55 -8.96 -13.32
C PRO A 125 -12.22 -9.75 -12.05
N ASP A 126 -11.28 -10.69 -12.14
CA ASP A 126 -10.88 -11.55 -11.02
C ASP A 126 -9.63 -11.08 -10.29
N ALA A 127 -8.97 -10.03 -10.77
CA ALA A 127 -7.79 -9.48 -10.16
C ALA A 127 -8.07 -8.82 -8.79
N THR A 128 -7.03 -8.76 -7.95
CA THR A 128 -7.01 -7.86 -6.79
C THR A 128 -6.43 -6.51 -7.22
N TYR A 129 -7.10 -5.44 -6.86
CA TYR A 129 -6.74 -4.08 -7.26
C TYR A 129 -6.01 -3.35 -6.13
N VAL A 130 -4.83 -2.81 -6.42
CA VAL A 130 -4.04 -2.01 -5.49
C VAL A 130 -4.01 -0.56 -5.97
N ILE A 131 -4.71 0.31 -5.26
CA ILE A 131 -4.79 1.74 -5.57
C ILE A 131 -3.61 2.46 -4.89
N VAL A 132 -2.84 3.20 -5.67
CA VAL A 132 -1.62 3.90 -5.20
C VAL A 132 -1.70 5.41 -5.46
N SER A 133 -2.48 5.81 -6.46
CA SER A 133 -2.67 7.23 -6.82
C SER A 133 -3.30 8.02 -5.67
N ASN A 134 -2.91 9.30 -5.53
CA ASN A 134 -3.41 10.19 -4.49
C ASN A 134 -4.55 11.09 -4.99
N PRO A 135 -5.51 11.42 -4.09
CA PRO A 135 -5.62 11.00 -2.69
C PRO A 135 -6.12 9.56 -2.55
N VAL A 136 -5.25 8.68 -2.03
CA VAL A 136 -5.44 7.23 -2.12
C VAL A 136 -6.72 6.72 -1.46
N ASP A 137 -7.09 7.24 -0.30
CA ASP A 137 -8.31 6.80 0.41
C ASP A 137 -9.59 7.17 -0.35
N VAL A 138 -9.62 8.39 -0.91
CA VAL A 138 -10.75 8.86 -1.75
C VAL A 138 -10.84 8.06 -3.04
N LEU A 139 -9.71 7.77 -3.69
CA LEU A 139 -9.68 6.99 -4.92
C LEU A 139 -10.03 5.52 -4.67
N THR A 140 -9.62 4.95 -3.54
CA THR A 140 -10.02 3.60 -3.13
C THR A 140 -11.53 3.54 -2.91
N TYR A 141 -12.09 4.54 -2.21
CA TYR A 141 -13.55 4.66 -2.05
C TYR A 141 -14.28 4.77 -3.39
N ALA A 142 -13.81 5.65 -4.27
CA ALA A 142 -14.39 5.82 -5.60
C ALA A 142 -14.34 4.53 -6.42
N PHE A 143 -13.22 3.79 -6.38
CA PHE A 143 -13.09 2.52 -7.08
C PHE A 143 -14.04 1.46 -6.52
N CYS A 144 -14.24 1.37 -5.19
CA CYS A 144 -15.25 0.51 -4.59
C CYS A 144 -16.65 0.82 -5.10
N LYS A 145 -16.99 2.12 -5.28
CA LYS A 145 -18.32 2.53 -5.77
C LYS A 145 -18.54 2.27 -7.27
N TYR A 146 -17.49 2.33 -8.08
CA TYR A 146 -17.62 2.21 -9.55
C TYR A 146 -17.39 0.82 -10.10
N SER A 147 -16.54 0.03 -9.45
CA SER A 147 -16.08 -1.23 -10.03
C SER A 147 -17.12 -2.34 -9.98
N GLY A 148 -18.01 -2.34 -8.97
CA GLY A 148 -18.91 -3.45 -8.70
C GLY A 148 -18.20 -4.74 -8.27
N LEU A 149 -16.89 -4.69 -8.02
CA LEU A 149 -16.10 -5.82 -7.57
C LEU A 149 -16.26 -6.07 -6.06
N PRO A 150 -15.97 -7.27 -5.57
CA PRO A 150 -15.90 -7.53 -4.13
C PRO A 150 -14.88 -6.60 -3.45
N GLU A 151 -15.32 -5.86 -2.44
CA GLU A 151 -14.50 -4.85 -1.77
C GLU A 151 -13.20 -5.40 -1.16
N GLN A 152 -13.18 -6.67 -0.75
CA GLN A 152 -11.98 -7.34 -0.27
C GLN A 152 -10.86 -7.40 -1.31
N ARG A 153 -11.18 -7.32 -2.60
CA ARG A 153 -10.22 -7.26 -3.71
C ARG A 153 -9.78 -5.84 -4.06
N ILE A 154 -10.22 -4.84 -3.30
CA ILE A 154 -9.88 -3.42 -3.54
C ILE A 154 -9.12 -2.88 -2.33
N ILE A 155 -7.85 -2.56 -2.53
CA ILE A 155 -6.92 -2.19 -1.47
C ILE A 155 -6.23 -0.88 -1.86
N GLY A 156 -6.40 0.15 -1.06
CA GLY A 156 -5.55 1.34 -1.17
C GLY A 156 -4.23 1.10 -0.44
N SER A 157 -3.11 1.58 -0.99
CA SER A 157 -1.81 1.48 -0.30
C SER A 157 -1.82 2.12 1.09
N GLY A 158 -2.69 3.11 1.30
CA GLY A 158 -2.97 3.67 2.62
C GLY A 158 -1.71 4.12 3.37
N THR A 159 -1.69 3.83 4.66
CA THR A 159 -0.61 4.24 5.58
C THR A 159 0.50 3.21 5.77
N ILE A 160 0.62 2.22 4.88
CA ILE A 160 1.69 1.21 4.98
C ILE A 160 3.09 1.85 4.93
N LEU A 161 3.28 2.84 4.05
CA LEU A 161 4.54 3.57 3.96
C LEU A 161 4.76 4.49 5.17
N ASP A 162 3.71 5.12 5.68
CA ASP A 162 3.80 5.97 6.87
C ASP A 162 4.15 5.13 8.11
N THR A 163 3.60 3.93 8.21
CA THR A 163 3.96 2.92 9.22
C THR A 163 5.43 2.52 9.11
N ALA A 164 5.94 2.32 7.91
CA ALA A 164 7.37 2.02 7.71
C ALA A 164 8.27 3.19 8.13
N ARG A 165 7.87 4.43 7.82
CA ARG A 165 8.59 5.65 8.27
C ARG A 165 8.59 5.78 9.79
N LEU A 166 7.44 5.50 10.43
CA LEU A 166 7.31 5.50 11.88
C LEU A 166 8.26 4.49 12.53
N ARG A 167 8.23 3.25 12.05
CA ARG A 167 9.09 2.17 12.57
C ARG A 167 10.58 2.49 12.38
N SER A 168 10.95 3.03 11.21
CA SER A 168 12.30 3.48 10.94
C SER A 168 12.71 4.59 11.90
N ARG A 169 11.85 5.57 12.16
CA ARG A 169 12.16 6.69 13.07
C ARG A 169 12.34 6.25 14.51
N ILE A 170 11.46 5.39 15.03
CA ILE A 170 11.58 4.81 16.37
C ILE A 170 12.86 3.95 16.46
N SER A 171 13.14 3.16 15.44
CA SER A 171 14.35 2.35 15.31
C SER A 171 15.65 3.19 15.41
N GLU A 172 15.68 4.35 14.75
CA GLU A 172 16.79 5.30 14.81
C GLU A 172 17.02 5.82 16.24
N TYR A 173 15.95 6.18 16.96
CA TYR A 173 16.03 6.66 18.35
C TYR A 173 16.73 5.65 19.27
N TYR A 174 16.32 4.40 19.19
CA TYR A 174 16.78 3.35 20.11
C TYR A 174 17.89 2.47 19.55
N SER A 175 18.37 2.73 18.33
CA SER A 175 19.39 1.93 17.63
C SER A 175 19.07 0.43 17.61
N VAL A 176 17.80 0.09 17.37
CA VAL A 176 17.29 -1.28 17.26
C VAL A 176 16.90 -1.61 15.82
N ASN A 177 16.80 -2.89 15.49
CA ASN A 177 16.29 -3.28 14.18
C ASN A 177 14.80 -2.88 14.07
N GLN A 178 14.43 -2.20 12.98
CA GLN A 178 13.06 -1.77 12.73
C GLN A 178 12.04 -2.92 12.68
N GLN A 179 12.47 -4.16 12.47
CA GLN A 179 11.61 -5.34 12.55
C GLN A 179 11.13 -5.64 13.97
N ASN A 180 11.83 -5.15 14.99
CA ASN A 180 11.44 -5.29 16.39
C ASN A 180 10.47 -4.21 16.84
N VAL A 181 10.20 -3.21 16.01
CA VAL A 181 9.27 -2.10 16.31
C VAL A 181 7.88 -2.46 15.80
N HIS A 182 6.94 -2.57 16.72
CA HIS A 182 5.51 -2.81 16.43
C HIS A 182 4.73 -1.52 16.71
N ALA A 183 4.65 -0.68 15.71
CA ALA A 183 3.92 0.58 15.74
C ALA A 183 3.24 0.79 14.39
N TYR A 184 2.13 1.51 14.37
CA TYR A 184 1.27 1.69 13.21
C TYR A 184 0.90 3.15 13.02
N VAL A 185 0.66 3.55 11.79
CA VAL A 185 -0.04 4.79 11.43
C VAL A 185 -1.41 4.40 10.91
N LEU A 186 -2.47 4.98 11.45
CA LEU A 186 -3.85 4.70 11.09
C LEU A 186 -4.55 5.96 10.58
N GLY A 187 -5.73 5.76 9.98
CA GLY A 187 -6.55 6.84 9.45
C GLY A 187 -6.26 7.16 7.98
N GLU A 188 -6.41 8.41 7.60
CA GLU A 188 -6.12 8.94 6.28
C GLU A 188 -4.62 8.85 5.95
N HIS A 189 -4.28 8.51 4.71
CA HIS A 189 -2.94 8.80 4.20
C HIS A 189 -2.79 10.30 3.94
N GLY A 190 -2.61 11.08 4.98
CA GLY A 190 -2.62 12.54 4.92
C GLY A 190 -2.39 13.20 6.28
N ASP A 191 -2.89 14.45 6.39
CA ASP A 191 -2.63 15.29 7.57
C ASP A 191 -3.39 14.82 8.83
N SER A 192 -4.49 14.09 8.68
CA SER A 192 -5.29 13.56 9.78
C SER A 192 -4.88 12.15 10.21
N SER A 193 -3.77 11.61 9.68
CA SER A 193 -3.18 10.37 10.18
C SER A 193 -2.72 10.50 11.63
N PHE A 194 -2.75 9.41 12.37
CA PHE A 194 -2.31 9.38 13.76
C PHE A 194 -1.60 8.08 14.11
N VAL A 195 -0.84 8.11 15.20
CA VAL A 195 -0.17 6.93 15.76
C VAL A 195 -0.89 6.48 17.03
N PRO A 196 -1.41 5.24 17.11
CA PRO A 196 -1.93 4.68 18.35
C PRO A 196 -0.77 4.29 19.27
N TRP A 197 -0.27 5.28 20.01
CA TRP A 197 0.88 5.12 20.90
C TRP A 197 0.62 4.15 22.05
N SER A 198 -0.64 3.99 22.45
CA SER A 198 -1.04 3.08 23.54
C SER A 198 -0.68 1.61 23.27
N ILE A 199 -0.50 1.25 22.01
CA ILE A 199 -0.15 -0.10 21.57
C ILE A 199 1.23 -0.20 20.89
N ALA A 200 1.93 0.95 20.75
CA ALA A 200 3.25 0.98 20.14
C ALA A 200 4.28 0.35 21.09
N ASN A 201 5.06 -0.62 20.58
CA ASN A 201 6.03 -1.33 21.41
C ASN A 201 7.29 -1.72 20.60
N ILE A 202 8.37 -2.02 21.33
CA ILE A 202 9.59 -2.61 20.82
C ILE A 202 9.76 -3.96 21.53
N SER A 203 9.65 -5.06 20.79
CA SER A 203 9.76 -6.42 21.36
C SER A 203 8.84 -6.64 22.58
N ASN A 204 7.58 -6.18 22.49
CA ASN A 204 6.54 -6.22 23.54
C ASN A 204 6.77 -5.29 24.75
N VAL A 205 7.78 -4.44 24.74
CA VAL A 205 7.95 -3.38 25.75
C VAL A 205 7.33 -2.09 25.17
N PRO A 206 6.39 -1.41 25.87
CA PRO A 206 5.84 -0.13 25.39
C PRO A 206 6.98 0.84 25.02
N VAL A 207 6.80 1.59 23.92
CA VAL A 207 7.83 2.52 23.43
C VAL A 207 8.24 3.52 24.50
N GLU A 208 7.29 4.01 25.31
CA GLU A 208 7.53 4.97 26.38
C GLU A 208 8.35 4.40 27.56
N ASP A 209 8.27 3.10 27.79
CA ASP A 209 9.00 2.40 28.86
C ASP A 209 10.31 1.80 28.39
N TYR A 210 10.54 1.74 27.07
CA TYR A 210 11.64 0.97 26.50
C TYR A 210 13.01 1.45 26.99
N ARG A 211 13.24 2.76 27.06
CA ARG A 211 14.48 3.34 27.59
C ARG A 211 14.79 2.83 29.00
N ASN A 212 13.77 2.86 29.87
CA ASN A 212 13.90 2.49 31.28
C ASN A 212 14.04 0.97 31.50
N SER A 213 13.65 0.17 30.49
CA SER A 213 13.76 -1.29 30.56
C SER A 213 15.16 -1.82 30.19
N LEU A 214 16.04 -0.97 29.64
CA LEU A 214 17.38 -1.36 29.24
C LEU A 214 18.33 -1.39 30.44
N LEU A 215 18.90 -2.57 30.70
CA LEU A 215 19.90 -2.77 31.75
C LEU A 215 21.30 -2.81 31.13
N ASN A 216 22.30 -2.35 31.91
CA ASN A 216 23.73 -2.42 31.52
C ASN A 216 24.02 -1.78 30.15
N THR A 217 23.34 -0.72 29.78
CA THR A 217 23.63 0.07 28.59
C THR A 217 24.38 1.34 28.96
N GLU A 218 25.46 1.61 28.23
CA GLU A 218 26.19 2.90 28.31
C GLU A 218 25.60 3.94 27.36
N ARG A 219 24.59 3.55 26.56
CA ARG A 219 23.94 4.45 25.59
C ARG A 219 22.98 5.38 26.29
N ASP A 220 23.18 6.67 26.09
CA ASP A 220 22.17 7.69 26.43
C ASP A 220 21.21 7.85 25.26
N PHE A 221 19.93 7.56 25.50
CA PHE A 221 18.88 7.75 24.52
C PHE A 221 18.13 9.05 24.84
N PRO A 222 17.90 9.92 23.84
CA PRO A 222 17.07 11.10 24.03
C PRO A 222 15.63 10.70 24.40
N ASP A 223 14.90 11.60 25.03
CA ASP A 223 13.47 11.41 25.23
C ASP A 223 12.74 11.44 23.87
N LEU A 224 11.93 10.44 23.62
CA LEU A 224 11.16 10.35 22.37
C LEU A 224 9.97 11.31 22.46
N SER A 225 10.00 12.37 21.67
CA SER A 225 8.87 13.26 21.46
C SER A 225 7.88 12.63 20.45
N LYS A 226 6.72 12.19 20.95
CA LYS A 226 5.66 11.60 20.12
C LYS A 226 5.23 12.56 18.99
N ASP A 227 5.06 13.85 19.32
CA ASP A 227 4.63 14.88 18.37
C ASP A 227 5.67 15.10 17.25
N GLU A 228 6.96 15.15 17.59
CA GLU A 228 8.03 15.29 16.61
C GLU A 228 8.13 14.07 15.69
N VAL A 229 7.91 12.88 16.22
CA VAL A 229 7.90 11.65 15.42
C VAL A 229 6.72 11.65 14.44
N GLU A 230 5.52 12.01 14.91
CA GLU A 230 4.34 12.09 14.03
C GLU A 230 4.51 13.18 12.96
N GLU A 231 5.02 14.34 13.35
CA GLU A 231 5.32 15.41 12.39
C GLU A 231 6.37 14.99 11.36
N TYR A 232 7.41 14.27 11.79
CA TYR A 232 8.41 13.69 10.89
C TYR A 232 7.76 12.76 9.88
N VAL A 233 6.90 11.86 10.32
CA VAL A 233 6.20 10.88 9.46
C VAL A 233 5.33 11.62 8.43
N ARG A 234 4.44 12.52 8.87
CA ARG A 234 3.55 13.30 8.00
C ARG A 234 4.30 14.13 6.96
N LYS A 235 5.41 14.76 7.35
CA LYS A 235 6.20 15.64 6.47
C LYS A 235 7.26 14.91 5.62
N SER A 236 7.50 13.62 5.85
CA SER A 236 8.56 12.87 5.15
C SER A 236 8.40 12.87 3.64
N GLY A 237 7.20 12.69 3.13
CA GLY A 237 6.92 12.73 1.69
C GLY A 237 7.27 14.08 1.07
N ALA A 238 6.80 15.17 1.68
CA ALA A 238 7.08 16.53 1.22
C ALA A 238 8.58 16.86 1.23
N LYS A 239 9.30 16.44 2.28
CA LYS A 239 10.76 16.62 2.38
C LYS A 239 11.52 15.90 1.27
N VAL A 240 11.07 14.72 0.84
CA VAL A 240 11.67 13.99 -0.27
C VAL A 240 11.37 14.69 -1.60
N ILE A 241 10.11 15.08 -1.83
CA ILE A 241 9.69 15.77 -3.05
C ILE A 241 10.47 17.08 -3.23
N GLN A 242 10.62 17.88 -2.17
CA GLN A 242 11.39 19.12 -2.20
C GLN A 242 12.84 18.91 -2.66
N ARG A 243 13.46 17.76 -2.36
CA ARG A 243 14.88 17.49 -2.64
C ARG A 243 15.14 16.81 -3.99
N LYS A 244 14.21 15.97 -4.44
CA LYS A 244 14.41 15.17 -5.68
C LYS A 244 13.24 15.21 -6.66
N GLY A 245 12.26 16.10 -6.44
CA GLY A 245 11.12 16.33 -7.33
C GLY A 245 9.95 15.35 -7.13
N ALA A 246 10.21 14.10 -6.77
CA ALA A 246 9.18 13.09 -6.55
C ALA A 246 9.62 12.04 -5.54
N THR A 247 8.67 11.33 -4.93
CA THR A 247 8.91 10.15 -4.10
C THR A 247 8.40 8.91 -4.84
N PHE A 248 9.23 7.89 -5.02
CA PHE A 248 8.85 6.67 -5.74
C PHE A 248 9.55 5.40 -5.24
N TYR A 249 10.72 5.43 -4.60
CA TYR A 249 11.39 4.21 -4.15
C TYR A 249 10.66 3.51 -3.01
N ALA A 250 10.40 4.23 -1.92
CA ALA A 250 9.80 3.63 -0.73
C ALA A 250 8.33 3.23 -0.96
N VAL A 251 7.57 4.01 -1.73
CA VAL A 251 6.20 3.62 -2.11
C VAL A 251 6.21 2.37 -2.99
N SER A 252 7.16 2.23 -3.91
CA SER A 252 7.26 1.05 -4.75
C SER A 252 7.62 -0.20 -3.94
N MET A 253 8.50 -0.08 -2.95
CA MET A 253 8.79 -1.17 -2.02
C MET A 253 7.56 -1.55 -1.18
N SER A 254 6.78 -0.57 -0.71
CA SER A 254 5.55 -0.86 0.05
C SER A 254 4.48 -1.54 -0.79
N VAL A 255 4.28 -1.12 -2.03
CA VAL A 255 3.35 -1.78 -2.97
C VAL A 255 3.84 -3.18 -3.34
N CYS A 256 5.13 -3.36 -3.60
CA CYS A 256 5.73 -4.67 -3.82
C CYS A 256 5.50 -5.60 -2.62
N HIS A 257 5.57 -5.08 -1.39
CA HIS A 257 5.25 -5.86 -0.19
C HIS A 257 3.77 -6.24 -0.13
N ILE A 258 2.84 -5.34 -0.48
CA ILE A 258 1.41 -5.69 -0.60
C ILE A 258 1.22 -6.81 -1.62
N CYS A 259 1.80 -6.68 -2.83
CA CYS A 259 1.71 -7.72 -3.86
C CYS A 259 2.27 -9.06 -3.37
N LYS A 260 3.40 -9.05 -2.66
CA LYS A 260 3.98 -10.25 -2.07
C LYS A 260 3.02 -10.93 -1.09
N CYS A 261 2.33 -10.17 -0.24
CA CYS A 261 1.35 -10.72 0.70
C CYS A 261 0.13 -11.30 -0.03
N LEU A 262 -0.38 -10.62 -1.06
CA LEU A 262 -1.48 -11.10 -1.89
C LEU A 262 -1.16 -12.39 -2.64
N LEU A 263 0.08 -12.57 -3.07
CA LEU A 263 0.54 -13.78 -3.75
C LEU A 263 0.99 -14.88 -2.79
N SER A 264 1.08 -14.56 -1.50
CA SER A 264 1.47 -15.52 -0.46
C SER A 264 0.30 -16.44 -0.11
N GLY A 265 0.62 -17.67 0.27
CA GLY A 265 -0.34 -18.60 0.89
C GLY A 265 -0.55 -18.36 2.38
N ILE A 266 0.04 -17.32 2.96
CA ILE A 266 -0.01 -17.00 4.40
C ILE A 266 -0.49 -15.57 4.57
N ASP A 267 -1.53 -15.39 5.37
CA ASP A 267 -2.10 -14.09 5.70
C ASP A 267 -1.13 -13.24 6.53
N THR A 268 -1.16 -11.94 6.29
CA THR A 268 -0.31 -10.97 6.97
C THR A 268 -1.12 -9.74 7.36
N THR A 269 -0.71 -9.02 8.40
CA THR A 269 -1.36 -7.80 8.84
C THR A 269 -0.69 -6.57 8.24
N LEU A 270 -1.48 -5.73 7.53
CA LEU A 270 -1.01 -4.49 6.90
C LEU A 270 -1.91 -3.31 7.22
N THR A 271 -1.33 -2.11 7.35
CA THR A 271 -2.06 -0.85 7.47
C THR A 271 -2.41 -0.31 6.09
N VAL A 272 -3.45 -0.88 5.49
CA VAL A 272 -3.94 -0.54 4.16
C VAL A 272 -5.33 0.08 4.23
N SER A 273 -5.69 0.86 3.21
CA SER A 273 -6.99 1.53 3.10
C SER A 273 -8.03 0.58 2.52
N THR A 274 -9.13 0.40 3.23
CA THR A 274 -10.26 -0.44 2.82
C THR A 274 -11.58 0.18 3.24
N MET A 275 -12.68 -0.20 2.59
CA MET A 275 -14.03 0.27 2.95
C MET A 275 -14.41 -0.15 4.36
N LEU A 276 -14.98 0.78 5.14
CA LEU A 276 -15.49 0.53 6.48
C LEU A 276 -17.02 0.37 6.50
N HIS A 277 -17.49 -0.58 7.31
CA HIS A 277 -18.88 -0.96 7.45
C HIS A 277 -19.38 -0.97 8.91
N GLY A 278 -18.79 -0.18 9.78
CA GLY A 278 -19.18 -0.06 11.20
C GLY A 278 -18.03 -0.23 12.17
N GLU A 279 -16.83 -0.49 11.69
CA GLU A 279 -15.64 -0.59 12.53
C GLU A 279 -15.44 0.72 13.30
N TYR A 280 -15.30 0.64 14.62
CA TYR A 280 -15.24 1.79 15.55
C TYR A 280 -16.41 2.77 15.42
N GLY A 281 -17.57 2.31 14.89
CA GLY A 281 -18.73 3.13 14.60
C GLY A 281 -18.60 4.00 13.35
N ILE A 282 -17.67 3.67 12.45
CA ILE A 282 -17.38 4.40 11.21
C ILE A 282 -17.83 3.55 10.01
N SER A 283 -18.58 4.13 9.09
CA SER A 283 -19.04 3.46 7.87
C SER A 283 -18.93 4.38 6.66
N ASP A 284 -18.97 3.77 5.47
CA ASP A 284 -19.02 4.46 4.18
C ASP A 284 -17.87 5.46 3.95
N VAL A 285 -16.67 4.98 4.18
CA VAL A 285 -15.40 5.67 3.92
C VAL A 285 -14.29 4.61 3.81
N CYS A 286 -13.32 4.83 2.94
CA CYS A 286 -12.07 4.09 2.95
C CYS A 286 -11.03 4.84 3.77
N LEU A 287 -10.38 4.15 4.69
CA LEU A 287 -9.22 4.64 5.43
C LEU A 287 -8.40 3.45 5.95
N SER A 288 -7.20 3.74 6.44
CA SER A 288 -6.28 2.70 6.87
C SER A 288 -6.55 2.25 8.30
N LEU A 289 -6.86 0.97 8.42
CA LEU A 289 -6.81 0.19 9.66
C LEU A 289 -5.80 -0.95 9.50
N LEU A 290 -5.60 -1.72 10.56
CA LEU A 290 -4.83 -2.96 10.48
C LEU A 290 -5.72 -4.04 9.86
N ASN A 291 -5.41 -4.41 8.62
CA ASN A 291 -6.15 -5.42 7.86
C ASN A 291 -5.36 -6.72 7.76
N ILE A 292 -6.07 -7.84 7.70
CA ILE A 292 -5.52 -9.14 7.31
C ILE A 292 -5.57 -9.23 5.79
N VAL A 293 -4.40 -9.37 5.18
CA VAL A 293 -4.20 -9.38 3.73
C VAL A 293 -3.55 -10.69 3.31
N GLY A 294 -4.14 -11.35 2.35
CA GLY A 294 -3.66 -12.61 1.80
C GLY A 294 -4.21 -12.84 0.40
N LYS A 295 -4.22 -14.09 -0.06
CA LYS A 295 -4.60 -14.46 -1.43
C LYS A 295 -6.02 -14.02 -1.82
N GLU A 296 -6.92 -13.89 -0.84
CA GLU A 296 -8.30 -13.45 -1.06
C GLU A 296 -8.48 -11.93 -1.02
N GLY A 297 -7.38 -11.18 -0.91
CA GLY A 297 -7.39 -9.73 -0.75
C GLY A 297 -7.30 -9.31 0.72
N ALA A 298 -7.89 -8.16 1.07
CA ALA A 298 -8.03 -7.66 2.44
C ALA A 298 -9.37 -8.14 3.02
N HIS A 299 -9.37 -9.32 3.64
CA HIS A 299 -10.60 -10.03 3.99
C HIS A 299 -11.09 -9.83 5.43
N SER A 300 -10.26 -9.28 6.31
CA SER A 300 -10.61 -9.05 7.70
C SER A 300 -9.88 -7.84 8.28
N LYS A 301 -10.43 -7.25 9.33
CA LYS A 301 -9.82 -6.14 10.05
C LYS A 301 -9.51 -6.54 11.49
N VAL A 302 -8.36 -6.13 11.99
CA VAL A 302 -7.97 -6.32 13.38
C VAL A 302 -8.43 -5.11 14.19
N MET A 303 -9.36 -5.33 15.11
CA MET A 303 -9.86 -4.28 16.01
C MET A 303 -8.85 -4.05 17.12
N LEU A 304 -8.01 -3.03 16.97
CA LEU A 304 -7.01 -2.66 17.97
C LEU A 304 -7.68 -2.01 19.20
N PRO A 305 -7.16 -2.21 20.42
CA PRO A 305 -7.69 -1.61 21.63
C PRO A 305 -7.29 -0.14 21.74
N LEU A 306 -7.91 0.72 20.93
CA LEU A 306 -7.65 2.16 20.92
C LEU A 306 -8.24 2.84 22.17
N ASN A 307 -7.50 3.76 22.78
CA ASN A 307 -8.01 4.59 23.84
C ASN A 307 -8.96 5.69 23.30
N GLU A 308 -9.64 6.43 24.21
CA GLU A 308 -10.62 7.46 23.82
C GLU A 308 -10.02 8.57 22.93
N GLY A 309 -8.78 8.99 23.19
CA GLY A 309 -8.09 9.99 22.39
C GLY A 309 -7.80 9.50 20.97
N GLU A 310 -7.34 8.26 20.85
CA GLU A 310 -7.05 7.59 19.59
C GLU A 310 -8.33 7.32 18.78
N LEU A 311 -9.42 6.92 19.44
CA LEU A 311 -10.75 6.80 18.81
C LEU A 311 -11.27 8.14 18.30
N LYS A 312 -11.03 9.23 19.03
CA LYS A 312 -11.37 10.58 18.57
C LYS A 312 -10.55 10.98 17.36
N ALA A 313 -9.25 10.67 17.33
CA ALA A 313 -8.39 10.93 16.18
C ALA A 313 -8.83 10.12 14.96
N LEU A 314 -9.20 8.85 15.13
CA LEU A 314 -9.71 8.00 14.05
C LEU A 314 -11.02 8.56 13.45
N ARG A 315 -11.95 8.99 14.29
CA ARG A 315 -13.21 9.61 13.83
C ARG A 315 -12.97 10.92 13.11
N TYR A 316 -12.09 11.76 13.62
CA TYR A 316 -11.68 12.99 12.96
C TYR A 316 -11.09 12.73 11.56
N SER A 317 -10.25 11.70 11.44
CA SER A 317 -9.67 11.27 10.15
C SER A 317 -10.76 10.82 9.17
N ALA A 318 -11.71 10.02 9.64
CA ALA A 318 -12.84 9.57 8.83
C ALA A 318 -13.73 10.74 8.36
N ASP A 319 -14.03 11.68 9.25
CA ASP A 319 -14.86 12.86 8.94
C ASP A 319 -14.14 13.78 7.93
N SER A 320 -12.82 13.92 8.05
CA SER A 320 -12.00 14.68 7.09
C SER A 320 -12.10 14.08 5.69
N LEU A 321 -12.00 12.76 5.56
CA LEU A 321 -12.17 12.06 4.27
C LEU A 321 -13.58 12.17 3.72
N LYS A 322 -14.62 12.01 4.56
CA LYS A 322 -16.03 12.17 4.15
C LYS A 322 -16.32 13.57 3.63
N ASN A 323 -15.74 14.60 4.23
CA ASN A 323 -15.87 15.97 3.73
C ASN A 323 -15.28 16.12 2.32
N VAL A 324 -14.13 15.50 2.03
CA VAL A 324 -13.57 15.49 0.68
C VAL A 324 -14.47 14.71 -0.29
N ILE A 325 -14.90 13.50 0.10
CA ILE A 325 -15.78 12.64 -0.70
C ILE A 325 -17.09 13.37 -1.06
N ASN A 326 -17.71 14.06 -0.11
CA ASN A 326 -18.95 14.81 -0.31
C ASN A 326 -18.74 16.09 -1.17
N SER A 327 -17.51 16.56 -1.30
CA SER A 327 -17.19 17.78 -2.06
C SER A 327 -16.79 17.50 -3.51
N VAL A 328 -16.61 16.26 -3.89
CA VAL A 328 -16.27 15.81 -5.25
C VAL A 328 -17.46 15.16 -5.93
N LYS A 329 -17.44 15.13 -7.26
CA LYS A 329 -18.44 14.43 -8.07
C LYS A 329 -17.98 12.98 -8.28
N LEU A 330 -18.54 12.10 -7.50
CA LEU A 330 -18.40 10.66 -7.71
C LEU A 330 -19.24 10.23 -8.89
#